data_e8b8d0ccd53fbf7ac3781c68fba5334b
#
_entry.id   e8b8d0ccd53fbf7ac3781c68fba5334b
#
_cell.length_a   1.000
_cell.length_b   1.000
_cell.length_c   1.000
_cell.angle_alpha   90.00
_cell.angle_beta   90.00
_cell.angle_gamma   90.00
#
_symmetry.space_group_name_H-M   'P 1'
#
loop_
_entity.id
_entity.type
_entity.pdbx_description
1 polymer ?
#
loop_
_entity_poly.entity_id
_entity_poly.type
_entity_poly.pdbx_seq_one_letter_code
_entity_poly.pdbx_strand_id
1 'polypeptide(L)'
;MELNNEELLLPQCRVFVDGRQIKASEEMIESVSVQLSASQMSNSCEVVIFCDHDHGRSTIGNIISRASAGKKIRVEMGYRLTKPVFLGYINAAGVSFSEDGVTLTLSCLDARGLLMGNTSRESFENKSVSQIVKELLEPVRGYT
;
A
#
# COMPACT_ATOMS: atom_id res chain seq x y z
N MET A 1 -18.38 25.27 -17.38
CA MET A 1 -18.40 25.02 -15.94
C MET A 1 -17.09 25.51 -15.35
N GLU A 2 -17.14 26.62 -14.66
CA GLU A 2 -15.97 27.15 -14.00
C GLU A 2 -15.74 26.37 -12.69
N LEU A 3 -14.57 25.75 -12.59
CA LEU A 3 -14.15 25.11 -11.35
C LEU A 3 -13.74 26.20 -10.35
N ASN A 4 -14.30 26.10 -9.15
CA ASN A 4 -13.90 26.95 -8.05
C ASN A 4 -12.39 26.75 -7.76
N ASN A 5 -11.66 27.82 -7.47
CA ASN A 5 -10.23 27.75 -7.13
C ASN A 5 -9.95 26.80 -5.94
N GLU A 6 -10.88 26.66 -5.03
CA GLU A 6 -10.78 25.73 -3.90
C GLU A 6 -10.79 24.27 -4.36
N GLU A 7 -11.63 23.91 -5.35
CA GLU A 7 -11.67 22.56 -5.90
C GLU A 7 -10.38 22.19 -6.63
N LEU A 8 -9.71 23.17 -7.24
CA LEU A 8 -8.44 22.98 -7.92
C LEU A 8 -7.27 22.73 -6.96
N LEU A 9 -7.39 23.19 -5.71
CA LEU A 9 -6.36 23.12 -4.70
C LEU A 9 -6.56 21.97 -3.70
N LEU A 10 -7.69 21.26 -3.76
CA LEU A 10 -7.94 20.11 -2.88
C LEU A 10 -7.09 18.91 -3.32
N PRO A 11 -6.21 18.41 -2.46
CA PRO A 11 -5.46 17.21 -2.74
C PRO A 11 -6.38 15.99 -2.77
N GLN A 12 -6.16 15.12 -3.75
CA GLN A 12 -6.87 13.85 -3.87
C GLN A 12 -5.90 12.70 -3.62
N CYS A 13 -6.38 11.68 -2.98
CA CYS A 13 -5.63 10.46 -2.74
C CYS A 13 -6.49 9.26 -3.13
N ARG A 14 -5.90 8.35 -3.92
CA ARG A 14 -6.54 7.10 -4.31
C ARG A 14 -5.66 5.93 -3.95
N VAL A 15 -6.26 4.91 -3.36
CA VAL A 15 -5.55 3.69 -2.95
C VAL A 15 -6.13 2.50 -3.71
N PHE A 16 -5.25 1.74 -4.36
CA PHE A 16 -5.62 0.55 -5.13
C PHE A 16 -4.93 -0.67 -4.53
N VAL A 17 -5.68 -1.72 -4.27
CA VAL A 17 -5.14 -3.02 -3.84
C VAL A 17 -5.46 -4.04 -4.92
N ASP A 18 -4.42 -4.72 -5.41
CA ASP A 18 -4.51 -5.66 -6.55
C ASP A 18 -5.22 -5.06 -7.76
N GLY A 19 -4.98 -3.76 -8.03
CA GLY A 19 -5.55 -3.04 -9.16
C GLY A 19 -6.98 -2.55 -8.95
N ARG A 20 -7.60 -2.82 -7.82
CA ARG A 20 -8.95 -2.36 -7.49
C ARG A 20 -8.89 -1.22 -6.50
N GLN A 21 -9.52 -0.11 -6.84
CA GLN A 21 -9.62 1.02 -5.92
C GLN A 21 -10.38 0.62 -4.65
N ILE A 22 -9.82 0.97 -3.51
CA ILE A 22 -10.56 0.92 -2.26
C ILE A 22 -11.58 2.05 -2.34
N LYS A 23 -12.82 1.67 -2.63
CA LYS A 23 -13.97 2.58 -2.58
C LYS A 23 -14.42 2.76 -1.12
N ALA A 24 -13.50 3.16 -0.30
CA ALA A 24 -13.90 3.88 0.88
C ALA A 24 -14.39 5.24 0.37
N SER A 25 -15.55 5.71 0.81
CA SER A 25 -15.87 7.11 0.66
C SER A 25 -14.63 7.89 1.10
N GLU A 26 -14.31 8.99 0.46
CA GLU A 26 -13.12 9.80 0.80
C GLU A 26 -13.03 10.08 2.30
N GLU A 27 -14.16 10.04 2.99
CA GLU A 27 -14.30 10.19 4.43
C GLU A 27 -13.74 9.01 5.24
N MET A 28 -13.54 7.83 4.62
CA MET A 28 -13.03 6.65 5.32
C MET A 28 -11.51 6.56 5.33
N ILE A 29 -10.82 7.17 4.38
CA ILE A 29 -9.35 7.24 4.40
C ILE A 29 -8.94 8.39 5.31
N GLU A 30 -8.50 8.05 6.52
CA GLU A 30 -8.12 9.04 7.53
C GLU A 30 -6.77 9.68 7.22
N SER A 31 -5.80 8.87 6.83
CA SER A 31 -4.49 9.38 6.47
C SER A 31 -3.74 8.44 5.52
N VAL A 32 -2.88 9.03 4.70
CA VAL A 32 -1.93 8.30 3.88
C VAL A 32 -0.58 9.00 4.02
N SER A 33 0.43 8.27 4.45
CA SER A 33 1.79 8.77 4.60
C SER A 33 2.73 7.97 3.72
N VAL A 34 3.45 8.63 2.83
CA VAL A 34 4.43 8.00 1.94
C VAL A 34 5.80 8.55 2.25
N GLN A 35 6.74 7.67 2.55
CA GLN A 35 8.14 8.01 2.79
C GLN A 35 8.98 7.49 1.63
N LEU A 36 9.53 8.44 0.87
CA LEU A 36 10.42 8.14 -0.24
C LEU A 36 11.86 8.36 0.23
N SER A 37 12.70 7.36 0.05
CA SER A 37 14.11 7.42 0.43
C SER A 37 14.99 7.50 -0.79
N ALA A 38 15.84 8.52 -0.85
CA ALA A 38 16.89 8.65 -1.86
C ALA A 38 18.11 7.77 -1.56
N SER A 39 18.18 7.20 -0.35
CA SER A 39 19.25 6.30 0.07
C SER A 39 18.94 4.84 -0.33
N GLN A 40 19.80 3.93 0.09
CA GLN A 40 19.59 2.50 -0.16
C GLN A 40 18.43 1.87 0.62
N MET A 41 17.77 2.64 1.46
CA MET A 41 16.61 2.18 2.22
C MET A 41 15.36 2.09 1.33
N SER A 42 14.45 1.19 1.68
CA SER A 42 13.20 1.03 0.97
C SER A 42 12.25 2.20 1.18
N ASN A 43 11.41 2.45 0.18
CA ASN A 43 10.26 3.35 0.35
C ASN A 43 9.19 2.64 1.17
N SER A 44 8.45 3.39 1.95
CA SER A 44 7.38 2.89 2.78
C SER A 44 6.12 3.73 2.64
N CYS A 45 4.99 3.13 2.95
CA CYS A 45 3.71 3.81 2.95
C CYS A 45 2.85 3.28 4.09
N GLU A 46 2.14 4.18 4.75
CA GLU A 46 1.14 3.82 5.73
C GLU A 46 -0.21 4.40 5.32
N VAL A 47 -1.23 3.54 5.29
CA VAL A 47 -2.61 3.94 5.00
C VAL A 47 -3.46 3.63 6.21
N VAL A 48 -4.16 4.64 6.72
CA VAL A 48 -5.08 4.50 7.84
C VAL A 48 -6.50 4.72 7.35
N ILE A 49 -7.35 3.73 7.56
CA ILE A 49 -8.76 3.75 7.16
C ILE A 49 -9.60 3.64 8.42
N PHE A 50 -10.51 4.59 8.61
CA PHE A 50 -11.45 4.58 9.71
C PHE A 50 -12.87 4.32 9.19
N CYS A 51 -13.61 3.49 9.90
CA CYS A 51 -15.00 3.21 9.61
C CYS A 51 -15.81 3.29 10.90
N ASP A 52 -16.81 4.16 10.92
CA ASP A 52 -17.71 4.25 12.06
C ASP A 52 -18.65 3.04 12.16
N HIS A 53 -19.33 2.88 13.30
CA HIS A 53 -20.23 1.74 13.52
C HIS A 53 -21.47 1.77 12.62
N ASP A 54 -21.88 2.94 12.15
CA ASP A 54 -23.12 3.11 11.37
C ASP A 54 -22.93 2.73 9.89
N HIS A 55 -21.74 2.87 9.34
CA HIS A 55 -21.44 2.61 7.93
C HIS A 55 -20.98 1.19 7.62
N GLY A 56 -21.05 0.31 8.56
CA GLY A 56 -21.16 -1.09 8.25
C GLY A 56 -19.93 -1.95 8.46
N ARG A 57 -20.15 -2.90 9.31
CA ARG A 57 -19.27 -4.08 9.48
C ARG A 57 -18.99 -4.77 8.14
N SER A 58 -19.93 -4.72 7.18
CA SER A 58 -19.76 -5.34 5.87
C SER A 58 -18.72 -4.62 5.02
N THR A 59 -18.68 -3.28 5.03
CA THR A 59 -17.73 -2.50 4.24
C THR A 59 -16.30 -2.72 4.74
N ILE A 60 -16.08 -2.60 6.05
CA ILE A 60 -14.75 -2.80 6.61
C ILE A 60 -14.29 -4.26 6.48
N GLY A 61 -15.20 -5.22 6.64
CA GLY A 61 -14.91 -6.64 6.43
C GLY A 61 -14.45 -6.92 5.00
N ASN A 62 -15.08 -6.30 4.01
CA ASN A 62 -14.67 -6.40 2.61
C ASN A 62 -13.27 -5.78 2.38
N ILE A 63 -13.00 -4.62 2.98
CA ILE A 63 -11.69 -3.99 2.87
C ILE A 63 -10.61 -4.84 3.54
N ILE A 64 -10.86 -5.35 4.75
CA ILE A 64 -9.92 -6.22 5.47
C ILE A 64 -9.60 -7.48 4.67
N SER A 65 -10.60 -8.12 4.08
CA SER A 65 -10.38 -9.34 3.29
C SER A 65 -9.57 -9.09 2.02
N ARG A 66 -9.67 -7.89 1.45
CA ARG A 66 -8.97 -7.50 0.23
C ARG A 66 -7.57 -6.93 0.50
N ALA A 67 -7.37 -6.31 1.64
CA ALA A 67 -6.14 -5.59 2.00
C ALA A 67 -5.28 -6.41 2.99
N SER A 68 -5.05 -7.67 2.68
CA SER A 68 -4.21 -8.56 3.49
C SER A 68 -2.74 -8.43 3.12
N ALA A 69 -1.85 -8.88 4.02
CA ALA A 69 -0.41 -8.90 3.77
C ALA A 69 -0.08 -9.69 2.50
N GLY A 70 0.88 -9.19 1.74
CA GLY A 70 1.31 -9.77 0.47
C GLY A 70 0.59 -9.21 -0.75
N LYS A 71 -0.49 -8.47 -0.60
CA LYS A 71 -1.22 -7.85 -1.70
C LYS A 71 -0.47 -6.64 -2.26
N LYS A 72 -0.56 -6.43 -3.56
CA LYS A 72 0.01 -5.24 -4.21
C LYS A 72 -0.80 -4.01 -3.86
N ILE A 73 -0.11 -2.92 -3.59
CA ILE A 73 -0.75 -1.64 -3.30
C ILE A 73 -0.16 -0.54 -4.16
N ARG A 74 -1.02 0.32 -4.69
CA ARG A 74 -0.66 1.52 -5.40
C ARG A 74 -1.35 2.70 -4.76
N VAL A 75 -0.61 3.74 -4.47
CA VAL A 75 -1.13 4.99 -3.93
C VAL A 75 -0.91 6.08 -4.96
N GLU A 76 -1.97 6.80 -5.30
CA GLU A 76 -1.94 7.94 -6.21
C GLU A 76 -2.33 9.20 -5.46
N MET A 77 -1.62 10.28 -5.72
CA MET A 77 -1.90 11.60 -5.15
C MET A 77 -1.84 12.66 -6.22
N GLY A 78 -2.59 13.72 -6.05
CA GLY A 78 -2.60 14.87 -6.93
C GLY A 78 -3.72 15.84 -6.61
N TYR A 79 -3.76 16.95 -7.33
CA TYR A 79 -4.79 17.98 -7.14
C TYR A 79 -5.96 17.82 -8.11
N ARG A 80 -5.70 17.79 -9.40
CA ARG A 80 -6.74 17.55 -10.43
C ARG A 80 -6.67 16.13 -10.97
N LEU A 81 -5.46 15.70 -11.26
CA LEU A 81 -5.15 14.36 -11.72
C LEU A 81 -4.26 13.70 -10.69
N THR A 82 -4.57 12.47 -10.35
CA THR A 82 -3.73 11.69 -9.46
C THR A 82 -2.65 10.98 -10.25
N LYS A 83 -1.44 10.92 -9.68
CA LYS A 83 -0.31 10.18 -10.22
C LYS A 83 0.20 9.20 -9.19
N PRO A 84 0.72 8.04 -9.61
CA PRO A 84 1.31 7.09 -8.67
C PRO A 84 2.48 7.72 -7.91
N VAL A 85 2.41 7.68 -6.58
CA VAL A 85 3.48 8.13 -5.67
C VAL A 85 4.11 6.98 -4.91
N PHE A 86 3.42 5.85 -4.83
CA PHE A 86 3.92 4.64 -4.19
C PHE A 86 3.40 3.40 -4.90
N LEU A 87 4.30 2.47 -5.17
CA LEU A 87 4.02 1.13 -5.68
C LEU A 87 4.74 0.12 -4.78
N GLY A 88 4.01 -0.80 -4.21
CA GLY A 88 4.60 -1.76 -3.29
C GLY A 88 3.63 -2.84 -2.87
N TYR A 89 3.82 -3.33 -1.66
CA TYR A 89 3.09 -4.47 -1.11
C TYR A 89 2.71 -4.20 0.33
N ILE A 90 1.56 -4.71 0.73
CA ILE A 90 1.13 -4.66 2.12
C ILE A 90 2.00 -5.63 2.92
N ASN A 91 2.77 -5.10 3.86
CA ASN A 91 3.64 -5.88 4.72
C ASN A 91 2.89 -6.36 5.98
N ALA A 92 2.05 -5.49 6.52
CA ALA A 92 1.26 -5.79 7.72
C ALA A 92 -0.05 -5.02 7.68
N ALA A 93 -1.10 -5.63 8.21
CA ALA A 93 -2.40 -5.00 8.39
C ALA A 93 -2.82 -5.16 9.86
N GLY A 94 -3.09 -4.03 10.51
CA GLY A 94 -3.54 -3.99 11.89
C GLY A 94 -4.97 -3.47 12.00
N VAL A 95 -5.77 -4.07 12.85
CA VAL A 95 -7.14 -3.67 13.11
C VAL A 95 -7.26 -3.25 14.57
N SER A 96 -7.83 -2.07 14.79
CA SER A 96 -8.09 -1.55 16.14
C SER A 96 -9.56 -1.20 16.28
N PHE A 97 -10.14 -1.58 17.40
CA PHE A 97 -11.55 -1.31 17.71
C PHE A 97 -11.62 -0.23 18.80
N SER A 98 -12.52 0.74 18.60
CA SER A 98 -12.80 1.79 19.58
C SER A 98 -14.31 1.95 19.75
N GLU A 99 -14.71 2.80 20.70
CA GLU A 99 -16.13 3.13 20.90
C GLU A 99 -16.72 3.81 19.65
N ASP A 100 -15.90 4.54 18.90
CA ASP A 100 -16.35 5.31 17.73
C ASP A 100 -16.37 4.46 16.44
N GLY A 101 -15.60 3.39 16.37
CA GLY A 101 -15.54 2.56 15.17
C GLY A 101 -14.32 1.66 15.08
N VAL A 102 -13.95 1.34 13.87
CA VAL A 102 -12.86 0.42 13.55
C VAL A 102 -11.81 1.16 12.73
N THR A 103 -10.55 1.04 13.13
CA THR A 103 -9.42 1.60 12.39
C THR A 103 -8.59 0.46 11.79
N LEU A 104 -8.36 0.52 10.49
CA LEU A 104 -7.49 -0.38 9.76
C LEU A 104 -6.22 0.37 9.37
N THR A 105 -5.06 -0.14 9.78
CA THR A 105 -3.76 0.43 9.43
C THR A 105 -3.00 -0.54 8.53
N LEU A 106 -2.67 -0.09 7.32
CA LEU A 106 -1.88 -0.85 6.37
C LEU A 106 -0.46 -0.31 6.35
N SER A 107 0.51 -1.15 6.71
CA SER A 107 1.93 -0.84 6.61
C SER A 107 2.49 -1.48 5.35
N CYS A 108 3.04 -0.68 4.45
CA CYS A 108 3.42 -1.11 3.11
C CYS A 108 4.90 -0.84 2.85
N LEU A 109 5.52 -1.73 2.11
CA LEU A 109 6.90 -1.63 1.66
C LEU A 109 6.97 -1.79 0.15
N ASP A 110 7.98 -1.18 -0.48
CA ASP A 110 8.28 -1.45 -1.88
C ASP A 110 8.98 -2.82 -2.04
N ALA A 111 9.23 -3.23 -3.28
CA ALA A 111 9.88 -4.51 -3.54
C ALA A 111 11.26 -4.59 -2.89
N ARG A 112 11.97 -3.47 -2.79
CA ARG A 112 13.28 -3.41 -2.13
C ARG A 112 13.18 -3.74 -0.65
N GLY A 113 12.16 -3.23 0.04
CA GLY A 113 11.90 -3.53 1.44
C GLY A 113 11.62 -5.00 1.69
N LEU A 114 10.88 -5.65 0.79
CA LEU A 114 10.63 -7.09 0.87
C LEU A 114 11.91 -7.90 0.69
N LEU A 115 12.78 -7.50 -0.24
CA LEU A 115 14.07 -8.15 -0.45
C LEU A 115 14.99 -8.01 0.75
N MET A 116 14.98 -6.86 1.42
CA MET A 116 15.79 -6.63 2.63
C MET A 116 15.38 -7.53 3.79
N GLY A 117 14.10 -7.94 3.85
CA GLY A 117 13.59 -8.87 4.85
C GLY A 117 13.94 -10.34 4.56
N ASN A 118 14.41 -10.65 3.35
CA ASN A 118 14.80 -12.00 2.95
C ASN A 118 16.30 -12.18 3.04
N THR A 119 16.75 -13.11 3.87
CA THR A 119 18.15 -13.48 3.96
C THR A 119 18.36 -14.83 3.29
N SER A 120 19.13 -14.86 2.20
CA SER A 120 19.52 -16.10 1.56
C SER A 120 20.83 -16.62 2.18
N ARG A 121 20.85 -17.90 2.54
CA ARG A 121 22.06 -18.60 3.03
C ARG A 121 22.57 -19.61 2.02
N GLU A 122 22.01 -19.61 0.82
CA GLU A 122 22.39 -20.52 -0.22
C GLU A 122 23.72 -20.12 -0.85
N SER A 123 24.57 -21.10 -1.17
CA SER A 123 25.76 -20.87 -1.97
C SER A 123 25.42 -21.07 -3.44
N PHE A 124 25.91 -20.18 -4.31
CA PHE A 124 25.66 -20.24 -5.75
C PHE A 124 26.96 -20.65 -6.46
N GLU A 125 27.01 -21.89 -6.92
CA GLU A 125 28.12 -22.41 -7.68
C GLU A 125 27.72 -22.66 -9.14
N ASN A 126 28.62 -22.33 -10.08
CA ASN A 126 28.40 -22.55 -11.51
C ASN A 126 27.15 -21.92 -12.10
N LYS A 127 26.70 -20.77 -11.55
CA LYS A 127 25.52 -20.04 -12.02
C LYS A 127 25.90 -18.67 -12.56
N SER A 128 25.21 -18.23 -13.61
CA SER A 128 25.35 -16.88 -14.10
C SER A 128 24.71 -15.88 -13.15
N VAL A 129 25.12 -14.60 -13.22
CA VAL A 129 24.53 -13.53 -12.41
C VAL A 129 23.01 -13.45 -12.58
N SER A 130 22.51 -13.63 -13.82
CA SER A 130 21.06 -13.59 -14.06
C SER A 130 20.32 -14.75 -13.39
N GLN A 131 20.92 -15.94 -13.32
CA GLN A 131 20.34 -17.09 -12.61
C GLN A 131 20.30 -16.86 -11.10
N ILE A 132 21.37 -16.32 -10.53
CA ILE A 132 21.44 -15.97 -9.10
C ILE A 132 20.36 -14.96 -8.75
N VAL A 133 20.20 -13.90 -9.54
CA VAL A 133 19.18 -12.88 -9.33
C VAL A 133 17.78 -13.49 -9.38
N LYS A 134 17.50 -14.38 -10.34
CA LYS A 134 16.20 -15.06 -10.43
C LYS A 134 15.91 -15.90 -9.19
N GLU A 135 16.87 -16.64 -8.69
CA GLU A 135 16.70 -17.46 -7.49
C GLU A 135 16.49 -16.62 -6.23
N LEU A 136 17.23 -15.51 -6.10
CA LEU A 136 17.06 -14.58 -4.98
C LEU A 136 15.69 -13.90 -5.00
N LEU A 137 15.11 -13.69 -6.19
CA LEU A 137 13.79 -13.08 -6.35
C LEU A 137 12.64 -14.09 -6.22
N GLU A 138 12.92 -15.41 -6.20
CA GLU A 138 11.88 -16.44 -6.08
C GLU A 138 10.93 -16.22 -4.90
N PRO A 139 11.41 -15.90 -3.67
CA PRO A 139 10.52 -15.66 -2.54
C PRO A 139 9.55 -14.48 -2.73
N VAL A 140 9.89 -13.53 -3.61
CA VAL A 140 9.05 -12.34 -3.88
C VAL A 140 8.42 -12.37 -5.29
N ARG A 141 8.53 -13.49 -5.99
CA ARG A 141 8.06 -13.63 -7.37
C ARG A 141 6.58 -13.37 -7.55
N GLY A 142 5.77 -13.75 -6.58
CA GLY A 142 4.33 -13.50 -6.59
C GLY A 142 3.95 -12.02 -6.48
N TYR A 143 4.91 -11.15 -6.19
CA TYR A 143 4.71 -9.73 -5.96
C TYR A 143 5.18 -8.84 -7.13
N THR A 144 5.71 -9.42 -8.16
CA THR A 144 6.19 -8.65 -9.33
C THR A 144 5.19 -8.62 -10.48
#